data_f7e9c145c36803fcfc860fafa65a1b2a
#
_entry.id   f7e9c145c36803fcfc860fafa65a1b2a
#
_cell.length_a   1.000
_cell.length_b   1.000
_cell.length_c   1.000
_cell.angle_alpha   90.00
_cell.angle_beta   90.00
_cell.angle_gamma   90.00
#
_symmetry.space_group_name_H-M   'P 1'
#
loop_
_entity.id
_entity.type
_entity.pdbx_description
1 polymer ?
#
loop_
_entity_poly.entity_id
_entity_poly.type
_entity_poly.pdbx_seq_one_letter_code
_entity_poly.pdbx_strand_id
1 'polypeptide(L)'
;KYNSFGEHNNEMLKEFLNKFKFKFIFKSSTENYKEGIFNNSLMRVLEKYEDVMNIILPTLREERRKTYCPFLPICPKTGKVLEIPLIEMDKKTGKIIFDNNGDKIEASILNGNCKLQWKVDWAMRWFTFDVDFEMYGKDLTESAILSNKICKTLGKNPPNGFAYELFLDEKGEKISKSKGNGISIEQWLRYASPESLSLYMYPNPKRAKKLYAEVVPKTVDEYLTSVEKFQSQKEKDQILNPVWHVHSGKPPSEKVVMPFSMLLNLVGSSNADNKEILWKFINRFHQDMKPKDYPILDSLTEYAINYFKDKVEPNKKFKKPSSIEK
;
A
#
# COMPACT_ATOMS: atom_id res chain seq x y z
N LYS A 1 -19.81 0.53 -11.05
CA LYS A 1 -19.86 -0.91 -10.75
C LYS A 1 -18.86 -1.59 -11.66
N TYR A 2 -18.18 -2.61 -11.15
CA TYR A 2 -17.03 -3.24 -11.77
C TYR A 2 -17.39 -4.62 -12.31
N ASN A 3 -16.72 -5.05 -13.38
CA ASN A 3 -17.00 -6.35 -14.02
C ASN A 3 -16.41 -7.53 -13.22
N SER A 4 -15.43 -7.24 -12.35
CA SER A 4 -14.79 -8.27 -11.51
C SER A 4 -14.28 -7.69 -10.19
N PHE A 5 -14.03 -8.57 -9.21
CA PHE A 5 -13.37 -8.21 -7.95
C PHE A 5 -11.96 -7.68 -8.16
N GLY A 6 -11.23 -8.19 -9.17
CA GLY A 6 -9.91 -7.69 -9.54
C GLY A 6 -9.95 -6.26 -10.07
N GLU A 7 -10.91 -5.94 -10.95
CA GLU A 7 -11.12 -4.58 -11.46
C GLU A 7 -11.48 -3.61 -10.34
N HIS A 8 -12.37 -3.98 -9.44
CA HIS A 8 -12.70 -3.17 -8.26
C HIS A 8 -11.45 -2.82 -7.44
N ASN A 9 -10.61 -3.81 -7.11
CA ASN A 9 -9.39 -3.55 -6.35
C ASN A 9 -8.38 -2.70 -7.12
N ASN A 10 -8.29 -2.87 -8.44
CA ASN A 10 -7.43 -2.06 -9.29
C ASN A 10 -7.85 -0.58 -9.26
N GLU A 11 -9.14 -0.30 -9.36
CA GLU A 11 -9.64 1.07 -9.29
C GLU A 11 -9.45 1.69 -7.91
N MET A 12 -9.68 0.94 -6.82
CA MET A 12 -9.36 1.41 -5.46
C MET A 12 -7.88 1.78 -5.31
N LEU A 13 -6.97 0.96 -5.89
CA LEU A 13 -5.54 1.26 -5.87
C LEU A 13 -5.22 2.52 -6.66
N LYS A 14 -5.78 2.70 -7.85
CA LYS A 14 -5.59 3.93 -8.65
C LYS A 14 -6.11 5.18 -7.93
N GLU A 15 -7.29 5.09 -7.33
CA GLU A 15 -7.86 6.19 -6.53
C GLU A 15 -6.94 6.57 -5.37
N PHE A 16 -6.41 5.56 -4.66
CA PHE A 16 -5.43 5.77 -3.59
C PHE A 16 -4.18 6.48 -4.10
N LEU A 17 -3.56 5.98 -5.17
CA LEU A 17 -2.34 6.58 -5.73
C LEU A 17 -2.57 8.03 -6.19
N ASN A 18 -3.75 8.31 -6.77
CA ASN A 18 -4.14 9.66 -7.18
C ASN A 18 -4.36 10.61 -6.00
N LYS A 19 -4.97 10.16 -4.89
CA LYS A 19 -5.12 10.95 -3.65
C LYS A 19 -3.77 11.39 -3.09
N PHE A 20 -2.75 10.54 -3.21
CA PHE A 20 -1.38 10.84 -2.81
C PHE A 20 -0.56 11.55 -3.90
N LYS A 21 -1.18 11.87 -5.04
CA LYS A 21 -0.54 12.54 -6.19
C LYS A 21 0.70 11.82 -6.72
N PHE A 22 0.76 10.49 -6.58
CA PHE A 22 1.83 9.70 -7.15
C PHE A 22 1.71 9.64 -8.67
N LYS A 23 2.84 9.80 -9.35
CA LYS A 23 2.94 9.53 -10.79
C LYS A 23 3.21 8.03 -10.97
N PHE A 24 2.35 7.34 -11.70
CA PHE A 24 2.48 5.90 -11.92
C PHE A 24 1.98 5.50 -13.30
N ILE A 25 2.46 4.35 -13.77
CA ILE A 25 1.93 3.66 -14.94
C ILE A 25 1.27 2.38 -14.44
N PHE A 26 -0.05 2.32 -14.55
CA PHE A 26 -0.79 1.14 -14.12
C PHE A 26 -0.71 0.04 -15.17
N LYS A 27 -0.32 -1.17 -14.77
CA LYS A 27 -0.26 -2.37 -15.61
C LYS A 27 -1.19 -3.45 -15.05
N SER A 28 -2.35 -3.60 -15.68
CA SER A 28 -3.29 -4.67 -15.34
C SER A 28 -2.69 -6.03 -15.68
N SER A 29 -2.62 -6.91 -14.70
CA SER A 29 -2.13 -8.28 -14.90
C SER A 29 -2.95 -9.03 -15.94
N THR A 30 -4.27 -8.98 -15.81
CA THR A 30 -5.21 -9.68 -16.70
C THR A 30 -5.07 -9.19 -18.15
N GLU A 31 -4.96 -7.89 -18.37
CA GLU A 31 -4.79 -7.30 -19.70
C GLU A 31 -3.44 -7.68 -20.29
N ASN A 32 -2.34 -7.54 -19.54
CA ASN A 32 -1.02 -7.93 -20.02
C ASN A 32 -0.93 -9.41 -20.45
N TYR A 33 -1.63 -10.31 -19.74
CA TYR A 33 -1.72 -11.71 -20.16
C TYR A 33 -2.55 -11.86 -21.45
N LYS A 34 -3.73 -11.22 -21.53
CA LYS A 34 -4.65 -11.33 -22.67
C LYS A 34 -4.11 -10.69 -23.95
N GLU A 35 -3.46 -9.54 -23.81
CA GLU A 35 -2.84 -8.81 -24.92
C GLU A 35 -1.52 -9.40 -25.40
N GLY A 36 -1.05 -10.46 -24.74
CA GLY A 36 0.16 -11.16 -25.11
C GLY A 36 1.47 -10.47 -24.73
N ILE A 37 1.41 -9.43 -23.87
CA ILE A 37 2.63 -8.74 -23.40
C ILE A 37 3.62 -9.72 -22.74
N PHE A 38 3.10 -10.75 -22.07
CA PHE A 38 3.89 -11.79 -21.42
C PHE A 38 4.24 -12.98 -22.31
N ASN A 39 3.78 -13.06 -23.56
CA ASN A 39 3.94 -14.25 -24.39
C ASN A 39 5.40 -14.71 -24.54
N ASN A 40 6.31 -13.80 -24.87
CA ASN A 40 7.74 -14.13 -25.01
C ASN A 40 8.34 -14.61 -23.68
N SER A 41 7.93 -13.99 -22.58
CA SER A 41 8.42 -14.35 -21.25
C SER A 41 7.84 -15.67 -20.77
N LEU A 42 6.60 -15.99 -21.10
CA LEU A 42 5.96 -17.28 -20.83
C LEU A 42 6.67 -18.40 -21.61
N MET A 43 6.98 -18.18 -22.88
CA MET A 43 7.79 -19.11 -23.69
C MET A 43 9.18 -19.31 -23.07
N ARG A 44 9.79 -18.24 -22.55
CA ARG A 44 11.08 -18.35 -21.86
C ARG A 44 10.99 -19.15 -20.56
N VAL A 45 9.91 -18.99 -19.77
CA VAL A 45 9.65 -19.83 -18.59
C VAL A 45 9.48 -21.29 -19.00
N LEU A 46 8.76 -21.58 -20.09
CA LEU A 46 8.56 -22.93 -20.60
C LEU A 46 9.88 -23.57 -21.10
N GLU A 47 10.71 -22.80 -21.80
CA GLU A 47 12.05 -23.23 -22.21
C GLU A 47 12.90 -23.63 -21.01
N LYS A 48 12.83 -22.82 -19.93
CA LYS A 48 13.57 -22.99 -18.68
C LYS A 48 12.82 -23.78 -17.60
N TYR A 49 11.83 -24.56 -18.01
CA TYR A 49 10.92 -25.27 -17.09
C TYR A 49 11.68 -26.07 -16.02
N GLU A 50 12.62 -26.91 -16.42
CA GLU A 50 13.38 -27.79 -15.52
C GLU A 50 14.22 -26.97 -14.52
N ASP A 51 14.85 -25.90 -14.99
CA ASP A 51 15.67 -25.01 -14.16
C ASP A 51 14.78 -24.31 -13.11
N VAL A 52 13.57 -23.86 -13.50
CA VAL A 52 12.59 -23.24 -12.60
C VAL A 52 12.07 -24.27 -11.58
N MET A 53 11.78 -25.50 -12.02
CA MET A 53 11.35 -26.57 -11.12
C MET A 53 12.43 -26.90 -10.08
N ASN A 54 13.69 -26.98 -10.49
CA ASN A 54 14.83 -27.23 -9.59
C ASN A 54 14.99 -26.15 -8.51
N ILE A 55 14.58 -24.91 -8.78
CA ILE A 55 14.57 -23.81 -7.79
C ILE A 55 13.40 -23.95 -6.81
N ILE A 56 12.21 -24.29 -7.30
CA ILE A 56 10.97 -24.25 -6.50
C ILE A 56 10.76 -25.54 -5.69
N LEU A 57 10.93 -26.74 -6.32
CA LEU A 57 10.58 -28.00 -5.70
C LEU A 57 11.23 -28.24 -4.33
N PRO A 58 12.52 -27.91 -4.09
CA PRO A 58 13.15 -28.10 -2.79
C PRO A 58 12.48 -27.33 -1.66
N THR A 59 11.74 -26.26 -1.97
CA THR A 59 11.06 -25.40 -0.99
C THR A 59 9.66 -25.86 -0.64
N LEU A 60 9.13 -26.87 -1.34
CA LEU A 60 7.77 -27.37 -1.18
C LEU A 60 7.76 -28.65 -0.32
N ARG A 61 6.63 -28.87 0.38
CA ARG A 61 6.34 -30.14 1.06
C ARG A 61 6.17 -31.26 0.03
N GLU A 62 6.44 -32.50 0.43
CA GLU A 62 6.44 -33.68 -0.45
C GLU A 62 5.17 -33.84 -1.27
N GLU A 63 4.00 -33.70 -0.64
CA GLU A 63 2.70 -33.80 -1.32
C GLU A 63 2.56 -32.75 -2.44
N ARG A 64 3.01 -31.52 -2.15
CA ARG A 64 2.92 -30.43 -3.12
C ARG A 64 3.93 -30.56 -4.25
N ARG A 65 5.09 -31.19 -4.04
CA ARG A 65 6.08 -31.46 -5.10
C ARG A 65 5.51 -32.30 -6.22
N LYS A 66 4.64 -33.27 -5.88
CA LYS A 66 4.05 -34.21 -6.85
C LYS A 66 3.05 -33.54 -7.80
N THR A 67 2.43 -32.46 -7.38
CA THR A 67 1.37 -31.76 -8.13
C THR A 67 1.74 -30.36 -8.59
N TYR A 68 2.94 -29.88 -8.25
CA TYR A 68 3.34 -28.53 -8.58
C TYR A 68 3.62 -28.39 -10.08
N CYS A 69 3.01 -27.40 -10.70
CA CYS A 69 3.34 -26.90 -12.01
C CYS A 69 3.44 -25.36 -11.95
N PRO A 70 4.44 -24.71 -12.55
CA PRO A 70 4.51 -23.27 -12.61
C PRO A 70 3.40 -22.64 -13.45
N PHE A 71 2.82 -23.41 -14.38
CA PHE A 71 1.72 -23.00 -15.24
C PHE A 71 0.38 -23.41 -14.69
N LEU A 72 -0.58 -22.51 -14.72
CA LEU A 72 -1.95 -22.66 -14.24
C LEU A 72 -2.89 -22.40 -15.41
N PRO A 73 -3.47 -23.43 -16.05
CA PRO A 73 -4.39 -23.23 -17.16
C PRO A 73 -5.69 -22.59 -16.68
N ILE A 74 -6.33 -21.85 -17.58
CA ILE A 74 -7.65 -21.26 -17.34
C ILE A 74 -8.69 -22.13 -18.04
N CYS A 75 -9.66 -22.64 -17.28
CA CYS A 75 -10.74 -23.45 -17.82
C CYS A 75 -11.54 -22.63 -18.85
N PRO A 76 -11.61 -23.04 -20.12
CA PRO A 76 -12.31 -22.30 -21.16
C PRO A 76 -13.83 -22.20 -20.94
N LYS A 77 -14.41 -23.16 -20.20
CA LYS A 77 -15.84 -23.18 -19.88
C LYS A 77 -16.23 -22.27 -18.73
N THR A 78 -15.37 -22.19 -17.69
CA THR A 78 -15.73 -21.49 -16.45
C THR A 78 -14.91 -20.25 -16.16
N GLY A 79 -13.81 -20.01 -16.90
CA GLY A 79 -12.84 -18.94 -16.66
C GLY A 79 -12.03 -19.11 -15.36
N LYS A 80 -12.18 -20.24 -14.65
CA LYS A 80 -11.45 -20.52 -13.41
C LYS A 80 -10.03 -20.96 -13.69
N VAL A 81 -9.10 -20.49 -12.87
CA VAL A 81 -7.71 -20.97 -12.84
C VAL A 81 -7.70 -22.36 -12.24
N LEU A 82 -7.08 -23.30 -12.94
CA LEU A 82 -6.95 -24.69 -12.50
C LEU A 82 -5.54 -24.94 -11.95
N GLU A 83 -5.47 -25.71 -10.87
CA GLU A 83 -4.23 -26.15 -10.25
C GLU A 83 -4.15 -27.67 -10.40
N ILE A 84 -3.71 -28.12 -11.53
CA ILE A 84 -3.72 -29.52 -11.96
C ILE A 84 -2.34 -29.95 -12.48
N PRO A 85 -1.98 -31.25 -12.36
CA PRO A 85 -0.68 -31.75 -12.80
C PRO A 85 -0.47 -31.59 -14.30
N LEU A 86 0.76 -31.25 -14.67
CA LEU A 86 1.22 -31.24 -16.06
C LEU A 86 1.58 -32.67 -16.50
N ILE A 87 1.09 -33.07 -17.67
CA ILE A 87 1.44 -34.36 -18.29
C ILE A 87 2.53 -34.15 -19.35
N GLU A 88 2.32 -33.17 -20.25
CA GLU A 88 3.16 -32.98 -21.45
C GLU A 88 3.27 -31.49 -21.80
N MET A 89 4.40 -31.08 -22.38
CA MET A 89 4.63 -29.73 -22.86
C MET A 89 5.31 -29.74 -24.24
N ASP A 90 4.87 -28.83 -25.09
CA ASP A 90 5.56 -28.52 -26.35
C ASP A 90 6.24 -27.13 -26.24
N LYS A 91 7.56 -27.16 -26.08
CA LYS A 91 8.39 -25.94 -25.92
C LYS A 91 8.47 -25.10 -27.21
N LYS A 92 8.02 -25.61 -28.35
CA LYS A 92 8.02 -24.85 -29.63
C LYS A 92 6.74 -24.04 -29.79
N THR A 93 5.60 -24.63 -29.47
CA THR A 93 4.29 -24.01 -29.68
C THR A 93 3.69 -23.35 -28.43
N GLY A 94 4.21 -23.65 -27.24
CA GLY A 94 3.64 -23.21 -26.00
C GLY A 94 2.36 -23.96 -25.62
N LYS A 95 2.12 -25.13 -26.17
CA LYS A 95 1.03 -26.02 -25.78
C LYS A 95 1.44 -26.89 -24.60
N ILE A 96 0.55 -27.04 -23.64
CA ILE A 96 0.71 -27.88 -22.46
C ILE A 96 -0.55 -28.72 -22.24
N ILE A 97 -0.34 -29.94 -21.80
CA ILE A 97 -1.40 -30.90 -21.51
C ILE A 97 -1.40 -31.18 -20.00
N PHE A 98 -2.55 -31.04 -19.40
CA PHE A 98 -2.78 -31.26 -17.98
C PHE A 98 -3.69 -32.46 -17.73
N ASP A 99 -3.55 -33.09 -16.56
CA ASP A 99 -4.46 -34.13 -16.09
C ASP A 99 -5.52 -33.50 -15.17
N ASN A 100 -6.78 -33.57 -15.59
CA ASN A 100 -7.92 -33.17 -14.78
C ASN A 100 -8.75 -34.41 -14.38
N ASN A 101 -8.25 -35.17 -13.39
CA ASN A 101 -8.89 -36.41 -12.92
C ASN A 101 -9.11 -37.46 -14.04
N GLY A 102 -8.12 -37.64 -14.90
CA GLY A 102 -8.19 -38.57 -16.02
C GLY A 102 -8.58 -37.92 -17.36
N ASP A 103 -9.16 -36.74 -17.35
CA ASP A 103 -9.44 -35.98 -18.56
C ASP A 103 -8.23 -35.12 -18.96
N LYS A 104 -7.71 -35.33 -20.16
CA LYS A 104 -6.62 -34.51 -20.69
C LYS A 104 -7.16 -33.16 -21.14
N ILE A 105 -6.62 -32.09 -20.55
CA ILE A 105 -6.90 -30.70 -20.97
C ILE A 105 -5.68 -30.15 -21.71
N GLU A 106 -5.84 -29.81 -22.99
CA GLU A 106 -4.87 -29.06 -23.75
C GLU A 106 -5.12 -27.55 -23.55
N ALA A 107 -4.05 -26.82 -23.24
CA ALA A 107 -4.09 -25.36 -23.12
C ALA A 107 -2.86 -24.73 -23.75
N SER A 108 -3.01 -23.53 -24.33
CA SER A 108 -1.88 -22.68 -24.67
C SER A 108 -1.45 -21.88 -23.45
N ILE A 109 -0.15 -21.68 -23.27
CA ILE A 109 0.35 -20.75 -22.24
C ILE A 109 0.20 -19.28 -22.65
N LEU A 110 -0.17 -19.00 -23.90
CA LEU A 110 -0.18 -17.66 -24.50
C LEU A 110 -1.57 -17.00 -24.41
N ASN A 111 -1.59 -15.69 -24.61
CA ASN A 111 -2.80 -14.88 -24.80
C ASN A 111 -3.83 -15.02 -23.69
N GLY A 112 -3.38 -15.17 -22.46
CA GLY A 112 -4.28 -15.22 -21.28
C GLY A 112 -4.98 -16.55 -21.05
N ASN A 113 -4.64 -17.62 -21.78
CA ASN A 113 -5.21 -18.96 -21.54
C ASN A 113 -4.55 -19.70 -20.37
N CYS A 114 -3.43 -19.19 -19.88
CA CYS A 114 -2.70 -19.71 -18.75
C CYS A 114 -2.10 -18.54 -17.97
N LYS A 115 -1.89 -18.72 -16.67
CA LYS A 115 -1.11 -17.81 -15.85
C LYS A 115 -0.02 -18.59 -15.11
N LEU A 116 0.90 -17.88 -14.46
CA LEU A 116 1.96 -18.49 -13.66
C LEU A 116 1.60 -18.53 -12.16
N GLN A 117 2.21 -19.47 -11.45
CA GLN A 117 2.29 -19.47 -9.99
C GLN A 117 3.03 -18.23 -9.48
N TRP A 118 2.62 -17.71 -8.32
CA TRP A 118 3.03 -16.41 -7.77
C TRP A 118 4.52 -16.07 -7.90
N LYS A 119 5.42 -16.94 -7.42
CA LYS A 119 6.86 -16.63 -7.40
C LYS A 119 7.46 -16.58 -8.82
N VAL A 120 6.95 -17.42 -9.70
CA VAL A 120 7.39 -17.47 -11.11
C VAL A 120 6.79 -16.29 -11.88
N ASP A 121 5.52 -15.94 -11.62
CA ASP A 121 4.84 -14.77 -12.18
C ASP A 121 5.57 -13.47 -11.79
N TRP A 122 5.98 -13.35 -10.55
CA TRP A 122 6.72 -12.18 -10.06
C TRP A 122 8.06 -12.02 -10.77
N ALA A 123 8.84 -13.10 -10.88
CA ALA A 123 10.10 -13.12 -11.64
C ALA A 123 9.90 -12.83 -13.13
N MET A 124 8.85 -13.39 -13.75
CA MET A 124 8.49 -13.13 -15.14
C MET A 124 8.16 -11.65 -15.38
N ARG A 125 7.46 -10.99 -14.46
CA ARG A 125 7.17 -9.55 -14.56
C ARG A 125 8.43 -8.71 -14.50
N TRP A 126 9.35 -9.02 -13.59
CA TRP A 126 10.65 -8.34 -13.54
C TRP A 126 11.42 -8.50 -14.84
N PHE A 127 11.40 -9.72 -15.38
CA PHE A 127 12.01 -10.02 -16.66
C PHE A 127 11.36 -9.27 -17.84
N THR A 128 10.03 -9.19 -17.88
CA THR A 128 9.28 -8.56 -18.97
C THR A 128 9.43 -7.05 -18.98
N PHE A 129 9.34 -6.42 -17.79
CA PHE A 129 9.29 -4.95 -17.66
C PHE A 129 10.65 -4.32 -17.33
N ASP A 130 11.74 -5.10 -17.31
CA ASP A 130 13.08 -4.61 -16.93
C ASP A 130 13.06 -3.81 -15.64
N VAL A 131 12.52 -4.41 -14.57
CA VAL A 131 12.35 -3.74 -13.28
C VAL A 131 13.71 -3.55 -12.61
N ASP A 132 14.07 -2.31 -12.31
CA ASP A 132 15.35 -1.95 -11.64
C ASP A 132 15.26 -2.02 -10.12
N PHE A 133 14.08 -1.72 -9.56
CA PHE A 133 13.88 -1.65 -8.11
C PHE A 133 12.50 -2.17 -7.70
N GLU A 134 12.46 -3.01 -6.68
CA GLU A 134 11.23 -3.63 -6.16
C GLU A 134 11.13 -3.45 -4.65
N MET A 135 10.03 -2.87 -4.17
CA MET A 135 9.73 -2.77 -2.74
C MET A 135 8.68 -3.80 -2.34
N TYR A 136 8.93 -4.51 -1.25
CA TYR A 136 7.99 -5.53 -0.76
C TYR A 136 7.97 -5.61 0.76
N GLY A 137 6.88 -6.09 1.32
CA GLY A 137 6.77 -6.37 2.75
C GLY A 137 7.71 -7.50 3.18
N LYS A 138 8.25 -7.44 4.38
CA LYS A 138 9.17 -8.42 4.95
C LYS A 138 8.65 -9.87 4.86
N ASP A 139 7.35 -10.06 4.91
CA ASP A 139 6.69 -11.36 4.79
C ASP A 139 6.82 -11.99 3.38
N LEU A 140 7.23 -11.22 2.37
CA LEU A 140 7.52 -11.71 1.03
C LEU A 140 9.01 -11.99 0.77
N THR A 141 9.88 -11.84 1.77
CA THR A 141 11.34 -11.96 1.60
C THR A 141 11.75 -13.31 0.99
N GLU A 142 11.21 -14.42 1.48
CA GLU A 142 11.51 -15.75 0.93
C GLU A 142 11.03 -15.90 -0.52
N SER A 143 9.86 -15.32 -0.84
CA SER A 143 9.35 -15.29 -2.22
C SER A 143 10.25 -14.47 -3.12
N ALA A 144 10.74 -13.32 -2.68
CA ALA A 144 11.65 -12.47 -3.43
C ALA A 144 12.98 -13.19 -3.71
N ILE A 145 13.55 -13.90 -2.73
CA ILE A 145 14.77 -14.70 -2.91
C ILE A 145 14.61 -15.73 -4.02
N LEU A 146 13.47 -16.44 -4.05
CA LEU A 146 13.20 -17.44 -5.09
C LEU A 146 12.95 -16.78 -6.44
N SER A 147 12.17 -15.71 -6.49
CA SER A 147 11.91 -14.94 -7.70
C SER A 147 13.20 -14.33 -8.28
N ASN A 148 14.14 -13.91 -7.45
CA ASN A 148 15.48 -13.45 -7.88
C ASN A 148 16.24 -14.56 -8.61
N LYS A 149 16.24 -15.79 -8.07
CA LYS A 149 16.90 -16.94 -8.70
C LYS A 149 16.23 -17.26 -10.04
N ILE A 150 14.91 -17.25 -10.09
CA ILE A 150 14.15 -17.51 -11.33
C ILE A 150 14.44 -16.42 -12.37
N CYS A 151 14.43 -15.14 -12.01
CA CYS A 151 14.72 -14.03 -12.92
C CYS A 151 16.11 -14.19 -13.58
N LYS A 152 17.13 -14.58 -12.80
CA LYS A 152 18.46 -14.91 -13.32
C LYS A 152 18.43 -16.09 -14.29
N THR A 153 17.67 -17.13 -13.97
CA THR A 153 17.48 -18.31 -14.82
C THR A 153 16.81 -17.95 -16.15
N LEU A 154 15.90 -16.99 -16.15
CA LEU A 154 15.29 -16.46 -17.37
C LEU A 154 16.25 -15.63 -18.21
N GLY A 155 17.37 -15.16 -17.65
CA GLY A 155 18.46 -14.49 -18.37
C GLY A 155 18.56 -12.98 -18.11
N LYS A 156 17.91 -12.44 -17.06
CA LYS A 156 18.05 -11.04 -16.64
C LYS A 156 18.46 -10.92 -15.17
N ASN A 157 19.09 -9.81 -14.84
CA ASN A 157 19.34 -9.48 -13.44
C ASN A 157 18.01 -9.15 -12.74
N PRO A 158 17.80 -9.67 -11.52
CA PRO A 158 16.64 -9.27 -10.73
C PRO A 158 16.80 -7.82 -10.25
N PRO A 159 15.70 -7.15 -9.89
CA PRO A 159 15.73 -5.80 -9.36
C PRO A 159 16.48 -5.72 -8.03
N ASN A 160 16.97 -4.52 -7.70
CA ASN A 160 17.41 -4.22 -6.34
C ASN A 160 16.21 -4.26 -5.42
N GLY A 161 16.20 -5.21 -4.48
CA GLY A 161 15.08 -5.44 -3.57
C GLY A 161 15.16 -4.58 -2.31
N PHE A 162 14.03 -4.08 -1.84
CA PHE A 162 13.91 -3.40 -0.57
C PHE A 162 12.75 -3.96 0.25
N ALA A 163 13.07 -4.66 1.34
CA ALA A 163 12.07 -5.16 2.28
C ALA A 163 11.76 -4.12 3.36
N TYR A 164 10.48 -3.73 3.47
CA TYR A 164 9.99 -2.89 4.55
C TYR A 164 9.29 -3.72 5.63
N GLU A 165 9.30 -3.20 6.88
CA GLU A 165 8.72 -3.87 8.03
C GLU A 165 7.20 -3.82 8.04
N LEU A 166 6.61 -4.69 8.86
CA LEU A 166 5.17 -4.82 9.04
C LEU A 166 4.62 -3.67 9.90
N PHE A 167 3.33 -3.40 9.73
CA PHE A 167 2.58 -2.52 10.60
C PHE A 167 1.97 -3.31 11.74
N LEU A 168 2.02 -2.72 12.93
CA LEU A 168 1.52 -3.29 14.18
C LEU A 168 0.35 -2.47 14.70
N ASP A 169 -0.56 -3.12 15.39
CA ASP A 169 -1.62 -2.45 16.12
C ASP A 169 -1.11 -1.81 17.43
N GLU A 170 -2.01 -1.25 18.22
CA GLU A 170 -1.69 -0.65 19.52
C GLU A 170 -0.95 -1.61 20.45
N LYS A 171 -1.36 -2.89 20.46
CA LYS A 171 -0.79 -3.94 21.31
C LYS A 171 0.55 -4.48 20.80
N GLY A 172 0.96 -4.09 19.59
CA GLY A 172 2.17 -4.61 18.94
C GLY A 172 1.94 -5.91 18.16
N GLU A 173 0.70 -6.28 17.89
CA GLU A 173 0.36 -7.41 17.03
C GLU A 173 0.32 -6.99 15.54
N LYS A 174 0.61 -7.94 14.66
CA LYS A 174 0.52 -7.70 13.21
C LYS A 174 -0.90 -7.29 12.81
N ILE A 175 -1.01 -6.17 12.09
CA ILE A 175 -2.29 -5.75 11.51
C ILE A 175 -2.71 -6.75 10.44
N SER A 176 -3.97 -7.20 10.50
CA SER A 176 -4.55 -8.05 9.47
C SER A 176 -5.98 -7.61 9.16
N LYS A 177 -6.36 -7.71 7.87
CA LYS A 177 -7.71 -7.36 7.41
C LYS A 177 -8.80 -8.20 8.10
N SER A 178 -8.54 -9.46 8.38
CA SER A 178 -9.49 -10.38 9.03
C SER A 178 -9.73 -10.04 10.51
N LYS A 179 -8.73 -9.48 11.20
CA LYS A 179 -8.87 -9.05 12.60
C LYS A 179 -9.49 -7.66 12.72
N GLY A 180 -9.41 -6.82 11.66
CA GLY A 180 -9.88 -5.43 11.70
C GLY A 180 -9.13 -4.56 12.71
N ASN A 181 -7.94 -4.99 13.15
CA ASN A 181 -7.10 -4.24 14.08
C ASN A 181 -6.23 -3.20 13.34
N GLY A 182 -6.09 -2.03 13.92
CA GLY A 182 -5.38 -0.91 13.30
C GLY A 182 -6.30 0.14 12.68
N ILE A 183 -5.74 1.08 11.94
CA ILE A 183 -6.47 2.13 11.22
C ILE A 183 -6.32 1.95 9.71
N SER A 184 -7.42 2.08 8.95
CA SER A 184 -7.37 2.08 7.50
C SER A 184 -6.88 3.43 6.95
N ILE A 185 -6.50 3.45 5.67
CA ILE A 185 -6.08 4.69 4.99
C ILE A 185 -7.24 5.68 4.94
N GLU A 186 -8.45 5.22 4.65
CA GLU A 186 -9.65 6.07 4.62
C GLU A 186 -9.93 6.68 5.99
N GLN A 187 -9.75 5.91 7.05
CA GLN A 187 -9.87 6.42 8.42
C GLN A 187 -8.78 7.44 8.74
N TRP A 188 -7.53 7.20 8.30
CA TRP A 188 -6.47 8.19 8.46
C TRP A 188 -6.83 9.50 7.77
N LEU A 189 -7.24 9.43 6.50
CA LEU A 189 -7.59 10.60 5.69
C LEU A 189 -8.83 11.35 6.18
N ARG A 190 -9.64 10.74 7.04
CA ARG A 190 -10.72 11.41 7.75
C ARG A 190 -10.21 12.32 8.89
N TYR A 191 -9.02 12.03 9.42
CA TYR A 191 -8.46 12.73 10.58
C TYR A 191 -7.19 13.52 10.28
N ALA A 192 -6.59 13.35 9.12
CA ALA A 192 -5.31 13.96 8.78
C ALA A 192 -5.06 13.97 7.27
N SER A 193 -4.09 14.78 6.84
CA SER A 193 -3.73 14.90 5.43
C SER A 193 -2.97 13.68 4.90
N PRO A 194 -2.97 13.44 3.57
CA PRO A 194 -2.12 12.44 2.93
C PRO A 194 -0.64 12.66 3.22
N GLU A 195 -0.20 13.91 3.29
CA GLU A 195 1.18 14.31 3.52
C GLU A 195 1.64 13.89 4.93
N SER A 196 0.78 13.99 5.94
CA SER A 196 1.09 13.52 7.30
C SER A 196 1.28 12.00 7.34
N LEU A 197 0.47 11.24 6.61
CA LEU A 197 0.66 9.78 6.48
C LEU A 197 1.96 9.46 5.75
N SER A 198 2.24 10.16 4.65
CA SER A 198 3.47 9.99 3.88
C SER A 198 4.70 10.25 4.76
N LEU A 199 4.67 11.32 5.56
CA LEU A 199 5.75 11.62 6.51
C LEU A 199 5.87 10.53 7.58
N TYR A 200 4.77 9.99 8.09
CA TYR A 200 4.81 8.88 9.05
C TYR A 200 5.46 7.63 8.45
N MET A 201 5.21 7.34 7.18
CA MET A 201 5.74 6.15 6.49
C MET A 201 7.22 6.30 6.10
N TYR A 202 7.66 7.51 5.75
CA TYR A 202 8.97 7.78 5.17
C TYR A 202 10.17 7.41 6.05
N PRO A 203 10.27 7.82 7.34
CA PRO A 203 11.44 7.52 8.16
C PRO A 203 11.49 6.06 8.58
N ASN A 204 12.70 5.47 8.62
CA ASN A 204 12.94 4.14 9.18
C ASN A 204 12.01 3.03 8.63
N PRO A 205 11.93 2.81 7.32
CA PRO A 205 11.02 1.82 6.75
C PRO A 205 11.37 0.37 7.11
N LYS A 206 12.59 0.11 7.59
CA LYS A 206 13.03 -1.19 8.12
C LYS A 206 12.68 -1.41 9.61
N ARG A 207 11.94 -0.49 10.23
CA ARG A 207 11.47 -0.61 11.61
C ARG A 207 9.96 -0.72 11.62
N ALA A 208 9.44 -1.72 12.34
CA ALA A 208 8.00 -1.88 12.51
C ALA A 208 7.37 -0.63 13.14
N LYS A 209 6.23 -0.21 12.60
CA LYS A 209 5.49 0.97 13.04
C LYS A 209 4.12 0.57 13.53
N LYS A 210 3.68 1.19 14.62
CA LYS A 210 2.33 1.03 15.14
C LYS A 210 1.38 1.95 14.36
N LEU A 211 0.30 1.40 13.81
CA LEU A 211 -0.67 2.12 12.99
C LEU A 211 -2.08 1.98 13.59
N TYR A 212 -2.45 2.91 14.45
CA TYR A 212 -3.74 2.98 15.14
C TYR A 212 -4.15 4.46 15.36
N ALA A 213 -5.39 4.72 15.76
CA ALA A 213 -5.95 6.07 15.69
C ALA A 213 -5.19 7.11 16.55
N GLU A 214 -4.69 6.70 17.72
CA GLU A 214 -4.04 7.61 18.67
C GLU A 214 -2.66 8.10 18.22
N VAL A 215 -2.06 7.48 17.19
CA VAL A 215 -0.81 8.01 16.61
C VAL A 215 -1.03 9.20 15.68
N VAL A 216 -2.28 9.41 15.20
CA VAL A 216 -2.60 10.45 14.22
C VAL A 216 -2.29 11.85 14.72
N PRO A 217 -2.78 12.28 15.90
CA PRO A 217 -2.53 13.64 16.39
C PRO A 217 -1.04 13.99 16.51
N LYS A 218 -0.27 13.07 17.08
CA LYS A 218 1.17 13.24 17.22
C LYS A 218 1.87 13.32 15.85
N THR A 219 1.46 12.48 14.91
CA THR A 219 2.04 12.49 13.56
C THR A 219 1.73 13.79 12.81
N VAL A 220 0.53 14.34 12.99
CA VAL A 220 0.19 15.63 12.39
C VAL A 220 1.06 16.75 13.00
N ASP A 221 1.28 16.75 14.31
CA ASP A 221 2.14 17.73 14.97
C ASP A 221 3.61 17.59 14.52
N GLU A 222 4.10 16.37 14.34
CA GLU A 222 5.45 16.12 13.78
C GLU A 222 5.56 16.61 12.33
N TYR A 223 4.51 16.44 11.53
CA TYR A 223 4.45 16.98 10.17
C TYR A 223 4.50 18.52 10.18
N LEU A 224 3.67 19.17 10.97
CA LEU A 224 3.64 20.63 11.10
C LEU A 224 5.00 21.19 11.56
N THR A 225 5.60 20.55 12.55
CA THR A 225 6.95 20.90 13.04
C THR A 225 8.00 20.76 11.93
N SER A 226 7.88 19.73 11.08
CA SER A 226 8.82 19.53 9.96
C SER A 226 8.64 20.57 8.87
N VAL A 227 7.40 21.01 8.58
CA VAL A 227 7.08 22.10 7.67
C VAL A 227 7.69 23.42 8.18
N GLU A 228 7.50 23.74 9.47
CA GLU A 228 8.04 24.96 10.08
C GLU A 228 9.57 24.99 10.05
N LYS A 229 10.21 23.88 10.44
CA LYS A 229 11.67 23.74 10.38
C LYS A 229 12.21 23.93 8.97
N PHE A 230 11.53 23.36 7.96
CA PHE A 230 11.96 23.46 6.58
C PHE A 230 12.16 24.92 6.13
N GLN A 231 11.25 25.81 6.51
CA GLN A 231 11.30 27.23 6.12
C GLN A 231 12.52 27.97 6.69
N SER A 232 13.04 27.54 7.84
CA SER A 232 14.20 28.13 8.50
C SER A 232 15.53 27.47 8.16
N GLN A 233 15.51 26.31 7.49
CA GLN A 233 16.71 25.53 7.16
C GLN A 233 17.45 26.11 5.96
N LYS A 234 18.79 25.94 5.96
CA LYS A 234 19.62 26.21 4.78
C LYS A 234 19.32 25.18 3.68
N GLU A 235 19.46 25.58 2.42
CA GLU A 235 19.13 24.73 1.26
C GLU A 235 19.73 23.33 1.31
N LYS A 236 21.00 23.20 1.71
CA LYS A 236 21.67 21.89 1.89
C LYS A 236 21.02 20.99 2.95
N ASP A 237 20.36 21.58 3.94
CA ASP A 237 19.72 20.85 5.05
C ASP A 237 18.24 20.56 4.72
N GLN A 238 17.65 21.34 3.80
CA GLN A 238 16.27 21.15 3.37
C GLN A 238 16.05 19.79 2.71
N ILE A 239 17.00 19.29 1.91
CA ILE A 239 16.91 17.97 1.26
C ILE A 239 16.93 16.82 2.27
N LEU A 240 17.46 17.04 3.47
CA LEU A 240 17.46 16.06 4.56
C LEU A 240 16.16 16.07 5.36
N ASN A 241 15.33 17.10 5.19
CA ASN A 241 14.03 17.17 5.84
C ASN A 241 13.02 16.28 5.09
N PRO A 242 12.36 15.32 5.78
CA PRO A 242 11.37 14.42 5.15
C PRO A 242 10.26 15.16 4.39
N VAL A 243 9.87 16.35 4.83
CA VAL A 243 8.85 17.19 4.19
C VAL A 243 9.22 17.55 2.75
N TRP A 244 10.51 17.75 2.46
CA TRP A 244 10.96 18.00 1.09
C TRP A 244 10.59 16.84 0.16
N HIS A 245 10.81 15.61 0.60
CA HIS A 245 10.51 14.40 -0.18
C HIS A 245 9.01 14.17 -0.31
N VAL A 246 8.26 14.35 0.79
CA VAL A 246 6.79 14.19 0.81
C VAL A 246 6.11 15.16 -0.16
N HIS A 247 6.65 16.37 -0.33
CA HIS A 247 6.12 17.40 -1.22
C HIS A 247 6.84 17.51 -2.56
N SER A 248 7.67 16.53 -2.92
CA SER A 248 8.43 16.54 -4.18
C SER A 248 9.23 17.86 -4.39
N GLY A 249 9.88 18.34 -3.34
CA GLY A 249 10.70 19.55 -3.36
C GLY A 249 9.94 20.88 -3.19
N LYS A 250 8.63 20.84 -2.98
CA LYS A 250 7.79 22.04 -2.86
C LYS A 250 6.90 22.01 -1.60
N PRO A 251 7.48 22.00 -0.39
CA PRO A 251 6.71 22.08 0.84
C PRO A 251 5.90 23.38 0.92
N PRO A 252 4.77 23.39 1.66
CA PRO A 252 3.96 24.57 1.84
C PRO A 252 4.73 25.65 2.62
N SER A 253 4.45 26.92 2.30
CA SER A 253 5.01 28.09 2.97
C SER A 253 4.09 28.69 4.04
N GLU A 254 2.92 28.08 4.27
CA GLU A 254 1.98 28.55 5.28
C GLU A 254 2.61 28.48 6.69
N LYS A 255 2.46 29.55 7.44
CA LYS A 255 2.94 29.60 8.82
C LYS A 255 2.09 28.66 9.69
N VAL A 256 2.76 27.80 10.43
CA VAL A 256 2.10 26.97 11.45
C VAL A 256 1.70 27.87 12.62
N VAL A 257 0.40 28.05 12.83
CA VAL A 257 -0.14 28.96 13.86
C VAL A 257 -0.32 28.26 15.19
N MET A 258 -0.74 27.00 15.14
CA MET A 258 -0.93 26.17 16.33
C MET A 258 -0.80 24.67 16.00
N PRO A 259 -0.37 23.84 16.95
CA PRO A 259 -0.32 22.39 16.76
C PRO A 259 -1.74 21.79 16.72
N PHE A 260 -1.84 20.61 16.08
CA PHE A 260 -3.10 19.88 15.97
C PHE A 260 -3.65 19.43 17.33
N SER A 261 -2.78 19.06 18.25
CA SER A 261 -3.15 18.76 19.64
C SER A 261 -3.84 19.93 20.34
N MET A 262 -3.44 21.17 20.06
CA MET A 262 -4.12 22.35 20.58
C MET A 262 -5.51 22.54 19.95
N LEU A 263 -5.66 22.30 18.66
CA LEU A 263 -6.95 22.31 17.98
C LEU A 263 -7.92 21.28 18.58
N LEU A 264 -7.46 20.06 18.88
CA LEU A 264 -8.26 19.03 19.54
C LEU A 264 -8.75 19.50 20.94
N ASN A 265 -7.88 20.12 21.72
CA ASN A 265 -8.25 20.71 23.00
C ASN A 265 -9.28 21.83 22.84
N LEU A 266 -9.11 22.66 21.81
CA LEU A 266 -10.03 23.76 21.52
C LEU A 266 -11.41 23.23 21.11
N VAL A 267 -11.50 22.20 20.27
CA VAL A 267 -12.75 21.50 19.93
C VAL A 267 -13.43 20.98 21.21
N GLY A 268 -12.65 20.31 22.08
CA GLY A 268 -13.17 19.75 23.35
C GLY A 268 -13.70 20.78 24.33
N SER A 269 -13.06 21.94 24.43
CA SER A 269 -13.43 23.00 25.36
C SER A 269 -14.54 23.91 24.84
N SER A 270 -14.62 24.08 23.51
CA SER A 270 -15.64 24.93 22.87
C SER A 270 -16.90 24.18 22.46
N ASN A 271 -16.90 22.85 22.51
CA ASN A 271 -17.91 21.98 21.90
C ASN A 271 -18.21 22.36 20.43
N ALA A 272 -17.18 22.77 19.70
CA ALA A 272 -17.33 23.14 18.29
C ALA A 272 -17.63 21.88 17.44
N ASP A 273 -18.78 21.84 16.81
CA ASP A 273 -19.25 20.77 15.94
C ASP A 273 -19.04 21.05 14.45
N ASN A 274 -18.62 22.28 14.14
CA ASN A 274 -18.34 22.74 12.77
C ASN A 274 -17.18 23.74 12.73
N LYS A 275 -16.63 23.95 11.52
CA LYS A 275 -15.47 24.82 11.27
C LYS A 275 -15.73 26.28 11.63
N GLU A 276 -16.93 26.79 11.36
CA GLU A 276 -17.27 28.20 11.61
C GLU A 276 -17.18 28.55 13.08
N ILE A 277 -17.69 27.68 13.95
CA ILE A 277 -17.60 27.86 15.40
C ILE A 277 -16.14 27.77 15.83
N LEU A 278 -15.40 26.77 15.36
CA LEU A 278 -14.00 26.60 15.73
C LEU A 278 -13.14 27.81 15.31
N TRP A 279 -13.36 28.35 14.11
CA TRP A 279 -12.68 29.57 13.63
C TRP A 279 -12.99 30.80 14.49
N LYS A 280 -14.22 30.94 15.01
CA LYS A 280 -14.54 32.03 15.97
C LYS A 280 -13.70 31.92 17.25
N PHE A 281 -13.43 30.70 17.72
CA PHE A 281 -12.56 30.52 18.90
C PHE A 281 -11.08 30.76 18.54
N ILE A 282 -10.60 30.32 17.37
CA ILE A 282 -9.24 30.60 16.88
C ILE A 282 -9.01 32.10 16.83
N ASN A 283 -9.95 32.86 16.28
CA ASN A 283 -9.85 34.34 16.16
C ASN A 283 -9.91 35.11 17.50
N ARG A 284 -10.27 34.46 18.60
CA ARG A 284 -10.11 35.07 19.95
C ARG A 284 -8.65 35.17 20.37
N PHE A 285 -7.81 34.25 19.89
CA PHE A 285 -6.38 34.18 20.23
C PHE A 285 -5.50 34.75 19.10
N HIS A 286 -5.97 34.71 17.87
CA HIS A 286 -5.27 35.16 16.68
C HIS A 286 -6.21 36.03 15.84
N GLN A 287 -6.23 37.34 16.14
CA GLN A 287 -7.16 38.29 15.51
C GLN A 287 -6.98 38.36 13.98
N ASP A 288 -8.08 38.59 13.27
CA ASP A 288 -8.16 38.85 11.83
C ASP A 288 -7.71 37.71 10.89
N MET A 289 -7.56 36.47 11.40
CA MET A 289 -7.25 35.33 10.53
C MET A 289 -8.48 34.89 9.74
N LYS A 290 -8.28 34.61 8.46
CA LYS A 290 -9.34 34.11 7.57
C LYS A 290 -8.99 32.71 7.04
N PRO A 291 -9.93 31.78 6.98
CA PRO A 291 -9.69 30.41 6.48
C PRO A 291 -8.97 30.36 5.13
N LYS A 292 -9.29 31.28 4.21
CA LYS A 292 -8.69 31.34 2.86
C LYS A 292 -7.19 31.64 2.85
N ASP A 293 -6.69 32.31 3.89
CA ASP A 293 -5.29 32.72 4.00
C ASP A 293 -4.45 31.65 4.74
N TYR A 294 -5.13 30.66 5.33
CA TYR A 294 -4.54 29.55 6.10
C TYR A 294 -5.17 28.21 5.72
N PRO A 295 -4.98 27.72 4.47
CA PRO A 295 -5.63 26.51 3.97
C PRO A 295 -5.23 25.22 4.73
N ILE A 296 -4.01 25.15 5.26
CA ILE A 296 -3.58 24.02 6.10
C ILE A 296 -4.36 24.04 7.40
N LEU A 297 -4.36 25.19 8.10
CA LEU A 297 -5.10 25.33 9.35
C LEU A 297 -6.61 25.08 9.16
N ASP A 298 -7.17 25.58 8.05
CA ASP A 298 -8.58 25.34 7.73
C ASP A 298 -8.89 23.85 7.55
N SER A 299 -8.01 23.10 6.89
CA SER A 299 -8.13 21.64 6.78
C SER A 299 -7.96 20.95 8.14
N LEU A 300 -7.03 21.41 8.96
CA LEU A 300 -6.81 20.87 10.31
C LEU A 300 -8.02 21.06 11.23
N THR A 301 -8.80 22.14 11.07
CA THR A 301 -10.03 22.35 11.86
C THR A 301 -11.06 21.25 11.59
N GLU A 302 -11.24 20.85 10.35
CA GLU A 302 -12.14 19.75 9.97
C GLU A 302 -11.64 18.41 10.51
N TYR A 303 -10.35 18.13 10.35
CA TYR A 303 -9.75 16.91 10.89
C TYR A 303 -9.86 16.82 12.40
N ALA A 304 -9.66 17.92 13.11
CA ALA A 304 -9.78 17.96 14.56
C ALA A 304 -11.22 17.68 15.03
N ILE A 305 -12.22 18.25 14.37
CA ILE A 305 -13.64 17.99 14.65
C ILE A 305 -13.98 16.52 14.40
N ASN A 306 -13.57 15.97 13.25
CA ASN A 306 -13.82 14.58 12.92
C ASN A 306 -13.15 13.62 13.92
N TYR A 307 -11.87 13.86 14.25
CA TYR A 307 -11.15 13.04 15.21
C TYR A 307 -11.79 13.10 16.60
N PHE A 308 -12.11 14.31 17.06
CA PHE A 308 -12.76 14.51 18.34
C PHE A 308 -14.08 13.76 18.43
N LYS A 309 -14.97 13.94 17.47
CA LYS A 309 -16.28 13.31 17.38
C LYS A 309 -16.22 11.79 17.38
N ASP A 310 -15.27 11.23 16.60
CA ASP A 310 -15.21 9.78 16.42
C ASP A 310 -14.37 9.06 17.48
N LYS A 311 -13.36 9.72 18.08
CA LYS A 311 -12.37 9.07 18.95
C LYS A 311 -12.34 9.61 20.38
N VAL A 312 -12.65 10.87 20.59
CA VAL A 312 -12.57 11.49 21.93
C VAL A 312 -13.93 11.51 22.61
N GLU A 313 -14.94 12.04 21.94
CA GLU A 313 -16.28 12.24 22.51
C GLU A 313 -16.93 10.95 23.01
N PRO A 314 -16.88 9.80 22.29
CA PRO A 314 -17.47 8.55 22.77
C PRO A 314 -16.83 8.00 24.06
N ASN A 315 -15.59 8.41 24.33
CA ASN A 315 -14.82 7.96 25.50
C ASN A 315 -14.85 8.98 26.66
N LYS A 316 -15.54 10.13 26.50
CA LYS A 316 -15.69 11.13 27.58
C LYS A 316 -16.47 10.55 28.74
N LYS A 317 -15.89 10.67 29.94
CA LYS A 317 -16.58 10.37 31.20
C LYS A 317 -16.94 11.67 31.86
N PHE A 318 -18.23 11.97 31.93
CA PHE A 318 -18.73 13.14 32.63
C PHE A 318 -18.77 12.88 34.15
N LYS A 319 -18.11 13.71 34.92
CA LYS A 319 -18.15 13.72 36.37
C LYS A 319 -19.22 14.69 36.83
N LYS A 320 -20.05 14.34 37.83
CA LYS A 320 -20.90 15.30 38.45
C LYS A 320 -20.04 16.32 39.22
N PRO A 321 -20.25 17.63 39.04
CA PRO A 321 -19.46 18.63 39.75
C PRO A 321 -19.68 18.49 41.27
N SER A 322 -18.60 18.61 42.03
CA SER A 322 -18.65 18.68 43.48
C SER A 322 -19.30 19.99 43.93
N SER A 323 -19.65 20.10 45.22
CA SER A 323 -20.20 21.34 45.79
C SER A 323 -19.24 22.54 45.68
N ILE A 324 -17.94 22.31 45.54
CA ILE A 324 -16.91 23.34 45.36
C ILE A 324 -16.78 23.77 43.88
N GLU A 325 -17.11 22.89 42.95
CA GLU A 325 -17.04 23.13 41.50
C GLU A 325 -18.35 23.75 40.96
N LYS A 326 -19.42 23.79 41.75
CA LYS A 326 -20.66 24.48 41.47
C LYS A 326 -20.60 25.93 41.96
#